data_e871b24dc13e1e71803ecc9a0eff54e9
#
_entry.id   e871b24dc13e1e71803ecc9a0eff54e9
#
_cell.length_a   1.000
_cell.length_b   1.000
_cell.length_c   1.000
_cell.angle_alpha   90.00
_cell.angle_beta   90.00
_cell.angle_gamma   90.00
#
_symmetry.space_group_name_H-M   'P 1'
#
loop_
_entity.id
_entity.type
_entity.pdbx_description
1 polymer ?
#
loop_
_entity_poly.entity_id
_entity_poly.type
_entity_poly.pdbx_seq_one_letter_code
_entity_poly.pdbx_strand_id
1 'polypeptide(L)'
;MKNLKFYHLTDLHYYANERIGSSGVAYKLKCELDQKCMAESGAIVDAAFKALCEDKEIDIVLISGDLTFDGEKQSHDALVEKLQKLKDNGKRVFTTFATHDFYMHARKYTDEEGETELPKYTRAELRNLYNDFGYSDAIAEHKGSYSYCVQLSEDVRMLALNDDGDFDEFCGYYNDLLFWIKQQVEEAKKAGCEIFAMTHHPVVEPSPVYPLFSHKAMLGGYEFTTPYLADLGIRYVFVGHTHIHDIDYIESKKGNRLYQINTASLTAYPLAYRVAEFSDEGMDVKTVQVKEIDFDLGGRDVLEYAKEHFTYMIKSVFDSIEHDYEKFILLSQGFSGEGDKLRKLQPVVQKLGTFANRLTFKKLCGLFDCGKYVEAEIADKSIIEFICQVILNMYSGREIYSPETPEYKAFIPLCKRLGKVVKLKDFHGNPVALDKLVADVLYDDNGIDDWDAMLK
;
A
#
# COMPACT_ATOMS: atom_id res chain seq x y z
N MET A 1 12.63 -21.39 -22.20
CA MET A 1 12.18 -20.03 -22.53
C MET A 1 11.19 -19.62 -21.49
N LYS A 2 11.58 -18.65 -20.66
CA LYS A 2 10.78 -18.17 -19.56
C LYS A 2 9.77 -17.18 -20.14
N ASN A 3 8.53 -17.56 -20.27
CA ASN A 3 7.41 -16.65 -20.56
C ASN A 3 6.32 -16.99 -19.58
N LEU A 4 6.50 -16.53 -18.35
CA LEU A 4 5.54 -16.69 -17.27
C LEU A 4 4.77 -15.40 -17.08
N LYS A 5 3.46 -15.44 -17.31
CA LYS A 5 2.56 -14.31 -17.04
C LYS A 5 1.74 -14.58 -15.79
N PHE A 6 1.54 -13.54 -14.99
CA PHE A 6 0.72 -13.63 -13.78
C PHE A 6 0.11 -12.28 -13.42
N TYR A 7 -0.95 -12.33 -12.65
CA TYR A 7 -1.53 -11.17 -11.98
C TYR A 7 -0.95 -11.03 -10.57
N HIS A 8 -0.71 -9.80 -10.15
CA HIS A 8 -0.45 -9.46 -8.76
C HIS A 8 -1.48 -8.46 -8.24
N LEU A 9 -2.22 -8.88 -7.23
CA LEU A 9 -3.17 -8.10 -6.46
C LEU A 9 -2.68 -8.03 -5.02
N THR A 10 -3.12 -7.03 -4.29
CA THR A 10 -2.83 -6.89 -2.86
C THR A 10 -3.90 -6.06 -2.18
N ASP A 11 -3.94 -6.11 -0.84
CA ASP A 11 -4.76 -5.21 -0.06
C ASP A 11 -6.21 -5.17 -0.56
N LEU A 12 -6.83 -6.36 -0.66
CA LEU A 12 -8.21 -6.50 -1.09
C LEU A 12 -9.17 -5.86 -0.09
N HIS A 13 -8.80 -5.87 1.20
CA HIS A 13 -9.57 -5.33 2.30
C HIS A 13 -11.07 -5.61 2.14
N TYR A 14 -11.37 -6.85 1.76
CA TYR A 14 -12.73 -7.27 1.50
C TYR A 14 -13.56 -7.31 2.78
N TYR A 15 -14.65 -6.56 2.80
CA TYR A 15 -15.63 -6.54 3.87
C TYR A 15 -16.96 -7.14 3.40
N ALA A 16 -17.28 -8.34 3.87
CA ALA A 16 -18.48 -9.09 3.45
C ALA A 16 -19.74 -8.53 4.15
N ASN A 17 -20.12 -7.29 3.84
CA ASN A 17 -21.23 -6.62 4.53
C ASN A 17 -22.56 -7.36 4.37
N GLU A 18 -22.77 -8.07 3.27
CA GLU A 18 -23.93 -8.91 3.03
C GLU A 18 -24.09 -10.06 4.05
N ARG A 19 -22.98 -10.43 4.73
CA ARG A 19 -22.95 -11.46 5.80
C ARG A 19 -22.83 -10.83 7.19
N ILE A 20 -22.17 -9.70 7.30
CA ILE A 20 -21.89 -9.00 8.57
C ILE A 20 -23.09 -8.14 8.98
N GLY A 21 -23.70 -7.42 8.04
CA GLY A 21 -24.88 -6.61 8.28
C GLY A 21 -24.59 -5.31 9.03
N SER A 22 -23.46 -4.66 8.73
CA SER A 22 -23.19 -3.27 9.18
C SER A 22 -24.11 -2.29 8.48
N SER A 23 -24.60 -1.28 9.20
CA SER A 23 -25.58 -0.33 8.70
C SER A 23 -25.64 0.96 9.54
N GLY A 24 -26.41 1.94 9.06
CA GLY A 24 -26.67 3.18 9.79
C GLY A 24 -25.54 4.19 9.75
N VAL A 25 -25.58 5.17 10.66
CA VAL A 25 -24.63 6.28 10.70
C VAL A 25 -23.23 5.82 11.09
N ALA A 26 -23.13 4.87 12.04
CA ALA A 26 -21.84 4.34 12.50
C ALA A 26 -21.06 3.69 11.33
N TYR A 27 -21.73 2.85 10.53
CA TYR A 27 -21.14 2.23 9.35
C TYR A 27 -20.74 3.26 8.28
N LYS A 28 -21.65 4.20 7.99
CA LYS A 28 -21.40 5.26 7.02
C LYS A 28 -20.17 6.08 7.41
N LEU A 29 -20.07 6.47 8.70
CA LEU A 29 -18.93 7.22 9.21
C LEU A 29 -17.62 6.44 9.08
N LYS A 30 -17.63 5.12 9.39
CA LYS A 30 -16.46 4.25 9.20
C LYS A 30 -16.03 4.23 7.72
N CYS A 31 -16.97 4.05 6.80
CA CYS A 31 -16.68 4.10 5.36
C CYS A 31 -16.10 5.46 4.93
N GLU A 32 -16.65 6.56 5.39
CA GLU A 32 -16.21 7.91 5.01
C GLU A 32 -14.82 8.29 5.53
N LEU A 33 -14.39 7.71 6.66
CA LEU A 33 -13.12 8.02 7.31
C LEU A 33 -11.99 7.04 6.99
N ASP A 34 -12.26 5.98 6.26
CA ASP A 34 -11.25 5.02 5.84
C ASP A 34 -10.79 5.32 4.40
N GLN A 35 -9.51 5.08 4.10
CA GLN A 35 -8.99 5.24 2.75
C GLN A 35 -9.63 4.26 1.77
N LYS A 36 -9.91 3.06 2.26
CA LYS A 36 -10.48 1.97 1.47
C LYS A 36 -11.97 2.20 1.22
N CYS A 37 -12.43 1.91 0.02
CA CYS A 37 -13.85 1.91 -0.34
C CYS A 37 -14.55 0.69 0.29
N MET A 38 -14.73 0.73 1.62
CA MET A 38 -15.19 -0.41 2.42
C MET A 38 -16.56 -0.93 1.97
N ALA A 39 -17.50 -0.02 1.70
CA ALA A 39 -18.85 -0.39 1.28
C ALA A 39 -18.87 -1.04 -0.11
N GLU A 40 -17.99 -0.61 -0.99
CA GLU A 40 -17.86 -1.02 -2.37
C GLU A 40 -16.89 -2.21 -2.55
N SER A 41 -16.15 -2.60 -1.51
CA SER A 41 -15.06 -3.58 -1.59
C SER A 41 -15.48 -4.89 -2.22
N GLY A 42 -16.68 -5.37 -1.91
CA GLY A 42 -17.23 -6.59 -2.51
C GLY A 42 -17.42 -6.48 -4.02
N ALA A 43 -17.98 -5.38 -4.49
CA ALA A 43 -18.20 -5.13 -5.91
C ALA A 43 -16.90 -4.89 -6.69
N ILE A 44 -15.92 -4.23 -6.06
CA ILE A 44 -14.58 -4.01 -6.64
C ILE A 44 -13.86 -5.34 -6.81
N VAL A 45 -13.82 -6.19 -5.77
CA VAL A 45 -13.21 -7.52 -5.82
C VAL A 45 -13.89 -8.40 -6.87
N ASP A 46 -15.24 -8.40 -6.94
CA ASP A 46 -15.99 -9.18 -7.93
C ASP A 46 -15.67 -8.71 -9.35
N ALA A 47 -15.58 -7.42 -9.60
CA ALA A 47 -15.24 -6.86 -10.91
C ALA A 47 -13.82 -7.25 -11.34
N ALA A 48 -12.84 -7.12 -10.44
CA ALA A 48 -11.47 -7.56 -10.70
C ALA A 48 -11.43 -9.06 -11.02
N PHE A 49 -12.00 -9.91 -10.17
CA PHE A 49 -11.99 -11.37 -10.36
C PHE A 49 -12.73 -11.81 -11.63
N LYS A 50 -13.81 -11.12 -11.99
CA LYS A 50 -14.48 -11.34 -13.26
C LYS A 50 -13.56 -11.08 -14.45
N ALA A 51 -12.83 -9.95 -14.44
CA ALA A 51 -11.87 -9.62 -15.48
C ALA A 51 -10.76 -10.68 -15.58
N LEU A 52 -10.24 -11.16 -14.46
CA LEU A 52 -9.26 -12.25 -14.42
C LEU A 52 -9.83 -13.56 -15.00
N CYS A 53 -11.10 -13.88 -14.73
CA CYS A 53 -11.76 -15.08 -15.27
C CYS A 53 -12.00 -14.98 -16.79
N GLU A 54 -12.26 -13.79 -17.31
CA GLU A 54 -12.49 -13.54 -18.73
C GLU A 54 -11.21 -13.67 -19.56
N ASP A 55 -10.07 -13.27 -19.00
CA ASP A 55 -8.76 -13.50 -19.63
C ASP A 55 -8.39 -14.99 -19.56
N LYS A 56 -8.09 -15.60 -20.72
CA LYS A 56 -7.71 -17.00 -20.85
C LYS A 56 -6.22 -17.22 -21.10
N GLU A 57 -5.44 -16.13 -21.19
CA GLU A 57 -4.00 -16.21 -21.44
C GLU A 57 -3.20 -16.36 -20.14
N ILE A 58 -3.68 -15.76 -19.04
CA ILE A 58 -3.00 -15.74 -17.74
C ILE A 58 -3.76 -16.61 -16.74
N ASP A 59 -3.13 -17.63 -16.23
CA ASP A 59 -3.72 -18.58 -15.29
C ASP A 59 -3.23 -18.41 -13.83
N ILE A 60 -2.21 -17.59 -13.58
CA ILE A 60 -1.61 -17.42 -12.27
C ILE A 60 -2.08 -16.08 -11.65
N VAL A 61 -2.52 -16.15 -10.39
CA VAL A 61 -2.96 -15.01 -9.59
C VAL A 61 -2.23 -15.02 -8.24
N LEU A 62 -1.48 -13.97 -7.98
CA LEU A 62 -0.74 -13.73 -6.73
C LEU A 62 -1.48 -12.68 -5.91
N ILE A 63 -1.68 -12.92 -4.61
CA ILE A 63 -2.33 -11.96 -3.70
C ILE A 63 -1.49 -11.82 -2.43
N SER A 64 -0.86 -10.66 -2.26
CA SER A 64 0.16 -10.43 -1.23
C SER A 64 -0.37 -9.90 0.10
N GLY A 65 -1.45 -10.47 0.63
CA GLY A 65 -1.94 -10.17 1.98
C GLY A 65 -2.99 -9.06 2.06
N ASP A 66 -3.43 -8.77 3.28
CA ASP A 66 -4.55 -7.89 3.61
C ASP A 66 -5.80 -8.24 2.79
N LEU A 67 -6.13 -9.52 2.87
CA LEU A 67 -7.20 -10.15 2.09
C LEU A 67 -8.59 -9.65 2.55
N THR A 68 -8.73 -9.44 3.86
CA THR A 68 -9.96 -8.96 4.50
C THR A 68 -9.78 -7.61 5.15
N PHE A 69 -10.88 -6.95 5.51
CA PHE A 69 -10.85 -5.57 6.00
C PHE A 69 -10.10 -5.45 7.35
N ASP A 70 -10.54 -6.23 8.35
CA ASP A 70 -9.90 -6.30 9.68
C ASP A 70 -9.94 -7.73 10.27
N GLY A 71 -9.95 -8.77 9.43
CA GLY A 71 -9.90 -10.17 9.84
C GLY A 71 -11.25 -10.78 10.19
N GLU A 72 -12.36 -10.19 9.74
CA GLU A 72 -13.70 -10.72 10.01
C GLU A 72 -13.81 -12.14 9.44
N LYS A 73 -14.21 -13.08 10.31
CA LYS A 73 -14.39 -14.48 9.90
C LYS A 73 -15.33 -14.62 8.71
N GLN A 74 -16.42 -13.83 8.69
CA GLN A 74 -17.40 -13.83 7.60
C GLN A 74 -16.78 -13.33 6.28
N SER A 75 -15.86 -12.34 6.35
CA SER A 75 -15.15 -11.83 5.17
C SER A 75 -14.20 -12.90 4.61
N HIS A 76 -13.45 -13.60 5.45
CA HIS A 76 -12.60 -14.71 5.00
C HIS A 76 -13.41 -15.84 4.37
N ASP A 77 -14.51 -16.29 5.01
CA ASP A 77 -15.36 -17.34 4.46
C ASP A 77 -15.93 -16.98 3.09
N ALA A 78 -16.39 -15.73 2.94
CA ALA A 78 -16.91 -15.24 1.66
C ALA A 78 -15.82 -15.08 0.60
N LEU A 79 -14.62 -14.63 0.98
CA LEU A 79 -13.50 -14.48 0.07
C LEU A 79 -13.03 -15.83 -0.48
N VAL A 80 -12.94 -16.85 0.38
CA VAL A 80 -12.57 -18.21 -0.04
C VAL A 80 -13.53 -18.72 -1.13
N GLU A 81 -14.83 -18.46 -1.02
CA GLU A 81 -15.81 -18.81 -2.07
C GLU A 81 -15.54 -18.04 -3.39
N LYS A 82 -15.11 -16.78 -3.31
CA LYS A 82 -14.74 -15.99 -4.49
C LYS A 82 -13.44 -16.52 -5.12
N LEU A 83 -12.44 -16.87 -4.32
CA LEU A 83 -11.18 -17.48 -4.80
C LEU A 83 -11.43 -18.88 -5.42
N GLN A 84 -12.36 -19.64 -4.86
CA GLN A 84 -12.75 -20.93 -5.45
C GLN A 84 -13.33 -20.74 -6.87
N LYS A 85 -14.12 -19.69 -7.10
CA LYS A 85 -14.60 -19.37 -8.45
C LYS A 85 -13.45 -19.06 -9.44
N LEU A 86 -12.36 -18.41 -8.99
CA LEU A 86 -11.17 -18.24 -9.82
C LEU A 86 -10.58 -19.61 -10.20
N LYS A 87 -10.42 -20.52 -9.24
CA LYS A 87 -9.91 -21.88 -9.50
C LYS A 87 -10.83 -22.66 -10.44
N ASP A 88 -12.15 -22.60 -10.25
CA ASP A 88 -13.12 -23.25 -11.11
C ASP A 88 -13.08 -22.73 -12.57
N ASN A 89 -12.57 -21.49 -12.75
CA ASN A 89 -12.29 -20.89 -14.06
C ASN A 89 -10.87 -21.13 -14.57
N GLY A 90 -10.12 -22.02 -13.93
CA GLY A 90 -8.79 -22.45 -14.37
C GLY A 90 -7.63 -21.59 -13.85
N LYS A 91 -7.85 -20.72 -12.86
CA LYS A 91 -6.78 -19.93 -12.24
C LYS A 91 -6.09 -20.70 -11.12
N ARG A 92 -4.78 -20.56 -11.04
CA ARG A 92 -3.93 -20.99 -9.92
C ARG A 92 -3.74 -19.77 -9.01
N VAL A 93 -4.25 -19.83 -7.80
CA VAL A 93 -4.24 -18.70 -6.86
C VAL A 93 -3.26 -18.96 -5.72
N PHE A 94 -2.42 -17.98 -5.41
CA PHE A 94 -1.42 -18.03 -4.36
C PHE A 94 -1.57 -16.82 -3.44
N THR A 95 -1.76 -17.04 -2.14
CA THR A 95 -2.00 -15.99 -1.16
C THR A 95 -0.97 -15.98 -0.06
N THR A 96 -0.67 -14.82 0.50
CA THR A 96 -0.06 -14.64 1.82
C THR A 96 -1.07 -14.00 2.77
N PHE A 97 -0.76 -13.99 4.06
CA PHE A 97 -1.55 -13.28 5.07
C PHE A 97 -0.80 -12.04 5.52
N ALA A 98 -1.55 -11.08 6.05
CA ALA A 98 -0.97 -9.87 6.60
C ALA A 98 -1.76 -9.36 7.81
N THR A 99 -1.36 -8.21 8.33
CA THR A 99 -1.83 -7.63 9.60
C THR A 99 -3.37 -7.57 9.69
N HIS A 100 -4.04 -7.17 8.61
CA HIS A 100 -5.50 -7.06 8.57
C HIS A 100 -6.21 -8.42 8.53
N ASP A 101 -5.51 -9.52 8.28
CA ASP A 101 -6.17 -10.83 8.16
C ASP A 101 -6.41 -11.51 9.52
N PHE A 102 -5.62 -11.18 10.55
CA PHE A 102 -5.71 -11.87 11.84
C PHE A 102 -5.42 -11.00 13.07
N TYR A 103 -4.66 -9.90 12.89
CA TYR A 103 -4.20 -9.08 14.01
C TYR A 103 -5.18 -7.95 14.36
N MET A 104 -5.74 -7.26 13.37
CA MET A 104 -6.63 -6.12 13.57
C MET A 104 -7.95 -6.49 14.28
N HIS A 105 -8.74 -5.48 14.64
CA HIS A 105 -9.98 -5.66 15.37
C HIS A 105 -11.17 -5.77 14.43
N ALA A 106 -11.55 -7.01 14.10
CA ALA A 106 -12.74 -7.31 13.31
C ALA A 106 -14.00 -6.75 13.97
N ARG A 107 -14.77 -5.92 13.24
CA ARG A 107 -15.92 -5.20 13.81
C ARG A 107 -17.12 -5.15 12.86
N LYS A 108 -18.30 -5.13 13.48
CA LYS A 108 -19.57 -4.73 12.87
C LYS A 108 -19.95 -3.35 13.40
N TYR A 109 -20.58 -2.57 12.56
CA TYR A 109 -20.99 -1.19 12.86
C TYR A 109 -22.50 -1.05 12.70
N THR A 110 -23.21 -0.65 13.76
CA THR A 110 -24.66 -0.38 13.75
C THR A 110 -25.00 0.81 14.65
N ASP A 111 -26.13 1.46 14.39
CA ASP A 111 -26.57 2.59 15.24
C ASP A 111 -27.07 2.13 16.62
N GLU A 112 -27.54 0.89 16.73
CA GLU A 112 -28.10 0.35 17.98
C GLU A 112 -27.00 -0.11 18.94
N GLU A 113 -25.96 -0.79 18.42
CA GLU A 113 -24.91 -1.42 19.22
C GLU A 113 -23.57 -0.69 19.10
N GLY A 114 -23.47 0.30 18.19
CA GLY A 114 -22.21 0.95 17.87
C GLY A 114 -21.24 0.01 17.17
N GLU A 115 -20.00 -0.06 17.65
CA GLU A 115 -18.98 -1.00 17.18
C GLU A 115 -19.03 -2.28 17.99
N THR A 116 -19.29 -3.41 17.32
CA THR A 116 -19.34 -4.73 17.94
C THR A 116 -18.22 -5.62 17.41
N GLU A 117 -17.47 -6.24 18.31
CA GLU A 117 -16.38 -7.16 17.93
C GLU A 117 -16.92 -8.43 17.27
N LEU A 118 -16.22 -8.85 16.21
CA LEU A 118 -16.53 -10.06 15.46
C LEU A 118 -15.48 -11.16 15.70
N PRO A 119 -15.84 -12.44 15.52
CA PRO A 119 -14.89 -13.53 15.59
C PRO A 119 -13.86 -13.43 14.46
N LYS A 120 -12.63 -13.84 14.77
CA LYS A 120 -11.50 -13.93 13.83
C LYS A 120 -10.99 -15.38 13.74
N TYR A 121 -10.23 -15.64 12.70
CA TYR A 121 -9.40 -16.83 12.59
C TYR A 121 -8.01 -16.59 13.20
N THR A 122 -7.42 -17.61 13.78
CA THR A 122 -6.00 -17.66 14.09
C THR A 122 -5.18 -17.86 12.81
N ARG A 123 -3.88 -17.55 12.80
CA ARG A 123 -2.99 -17.82 11.67
C ARG A 123 -2.98 -19.28 11.23
N ALA A 124 -3.03 -20.21 12.19
CA ALA A 124 -3.09 -21.66 11.89
C ALA A 124 -4.41 -22.06 11.22
N GLU A 125 -5.52 -21.46 11.63
CA GLU A 125 -6.83 -21.69 10.99
C GLU A 125 -6.85 -21.07 9.59
N LEU A 126 -6.28 -19.87 9.39
CA LEU A 126 -6.14 -19.25 8.07
C LEU A 126 -5.28 -20.10 7.14
N ARG A 127 -4.14 -20.60 7.60
CA ARG A 127 -3.31 -21.51 6.81
C ARG A 127 -4.11 -22.72 6.33
N ASN A 128 -5.03 -23.28 7.15
CA ASN A 128 -5.88 -24.39 6.76
C ASN A 128 -7.03 -23.96 5.83
N LEU A 129 -7.65 -22.82 6.10
CA LEU A 129 -8.73 -22.26 5.29
C LEU A 129 -8.26 -21.95 3.85
N TYR A 130 -7.05 -21.39 3.73
CA TYR A 130 -6.45 -21.06 2.44
C TYR A 130 -5.55 -22.16 1.87
N ASN A 131 -5.65 -23.39 2.38
CA ASN A 131 -4.81 -24.51 1.92
C ASN A 131 -4.77 -24.63 0.39
N ASP A 132 -5.91 -24.49 -0.27
CA ASP A 132 -6.07 -24.68 -1.71
C ASP A 132 -5.65 -23.46 -2.54
N PHE A 133 -5.14 -22.40 -1.89
CA PHE A 133 -4.69 -21.16 -2.50
C PHE A 133 -3.20 -20.91 -2.24
N GLY A 134 -2.39 -21.95 -2.50
CA GLY A 134 -0.93 -21.93 -2.44
C GLY A 134 -0.32 -23.11 -1.68
N TYR A 135 -0.79 -23.43 -0.48
CA TYR A 135 -0.15 -24.44 0.37
C TYR A 135 -0.25 -25.87 -0.20
N SER A 136 -1.35 -26.24 -0.85
CA SER A 136 -1.49 -27.54 -1.51
C SER A 136 -0.52 -27.73 -2.69
N ASP A 137 -0.04 -26.65 -3.30
CA ASP A 137 0.91 -26.65 -4.41
C ASP A 137 2.36 -26.42 -3.96
N ALA A 138 2.58 -26.24 -2.64
CA ALA A 138 3.88 -25.92 -2.09
C ALA A 138 4.85 -27.10 -2.24
N ILE A 139 6.03 -26.83 -2.81
CA ILE A 139 7.15 -27.78 -2.83
C ILE A 139 7.98 -27.74 -1.55
N ALA A 140 7.86 -26.65 -0.78
CA ALA A 140 8.43 -26.49 0.55
C ALA A 140 7.58 -25.50 1.36
N GLU A 141 7.46 -25.71 2.68
CA GLU A 141 6.76 -24.84 3.62
C GLU A 141 7.64 -24.57 4.84
N HIS A 142 7.73 -23.30 5.24
CA HIS A 142 8.33 -22.91 6.52
C HIS A 142 7.22 -22.85 7.57
N LYS A 143 7.16 -23.87 8.44
CA LYS A 143 6.05 -24.06 9.39
C LYS A 143 5.91 -22.94 10.42
N GLY A 144 7.02 -22.27 10.78
CA GLY A 144 7.02 -21.20 11.78
C GLY A 144 6.30 -19.94 11.30
N SER A 145 6.48 -19.56 10.04
CA SER A 145 5.86 -18.37 9.44
C SER A 145 4.71 -18.68 8.51
N TYR A 146 4.48 -19.95 8.15
CA TYR A 146 3.61 -20.37 7.05
C TYR A 146 4.02 -19.79 5.69
N SER A 147 5.28 -19.41 5.51
CA SER A 147 5.83 -19.08 4.20
C SER A 147 6.01 -20.35 3.39
N TYR A 148 5.86 -20.25 2.07
CA TYR A 148 5.99 -21.43 1.21
C TYR A 148 6.67 -21.11 -0.12
N CYS A 149 7.19 -22.16 -0.78
CA CYS A 149 7.78 -22.10 -2.10
C CYS A 149 6.93 -22.92 -3.07
N VAL A 150 6.67 -22.38 -4.25
CA VAL A 150 5.92 -23.07 -5.31
C VAL A 150 6.70 -23.08 -6.62
N GLN A 151 6.48 -24.13 -7.43
CA GLN A 151 6.93 -24.21 -8.81
C GLN A 151 5.83 -23.63 -9.70
N LEU A 152 6.06 -22.45 -10.29
CA LEU A 152 5.08 -21.80 -11.18
C LEU A 152 5.16 -22.34 -12.62
N SER A 153 6.37 -22.55 -13.13
CA SER A 153 6.66 -23.20 -14.42
C SER A 153 7.88 -24.12 -14.31
N GLU A 154 8.31 -24.78 -15.39
CA GLU A 154 9.50 -25.65 -15.39
C GLU A 154 10.76 -24.94 -14.87
N ASP A 155 10.89 -23.64 -15.13
CA ASP A 155 12.11 -22.85 -14.88
C ASP A 155 11.91 -21.65 -13.94
N VAL A 156 10.71 -21.49 -13.33
CA VAL A 156 10.42 -20.37 -12.41
C VAL A 156 9.78 -20.86 -11.11
N ARG A 157 10.34 -20.42 -9.99
CA ARG A 157 9.80 -20.61 -8.64
C ARG A 157 9.40 -19.28 -8.01
N MET A 158 8.49 -19.32 -7.06
CA MET A 158 8.10 -18.18 -6.24
C MET A 158 8.18 -18.52 -4.76
N LEU A 159 8.70 -17.59 -3.97
CA LEU A 159 8.59 -17.57 -2.52
C LEU A 159 7.38 -16.72 -2.14
N ALA A 160 6.39 -17.31 -1.51
CA ALA A 160 5.30 -16.61 -0.85
C ALA A 160 5.66 -16.47 0.64
N LEU A 161 6.03 -15.27 1.04
CA LEU A 161 6.60 -14.99 2.36
C LEU A 161 5.57 -14.30 3.25
N ASN A 162 5.25 -14.91 4.38
CA ASN A 162 4.50 -14.26 5.43
C ASN A 162 5.48 -13.56 6.38
N ASP A 163 5.40 -12.26 6.44
CA ASP A 163 6.29 -11.38 7.18
C ASP A 163 5.71 -10.90 8.52
N ASP A 164 4.41 -11.09 8.72
CA ASP A 164 3.76 -10.86 10.00
C ASP A 164 4.09 -12.01 10.94
N GLY A 165 5.00 -11.76 11.87
CA GLY A 165 5.31 -12.68 12.97
C GLY A 165 4.12 -12.86 13.93
N ASP A 166 4.35 -13.54 15.05
CA ASP A 166 3.35 -13.68 16.13
C ASP A 166 3.25 -12.40 17.01
N PHE A 167 3.61 -11.21 16.50
CA PHE A 167 4.07 -10.13 17.34
C PHE A 167 3.47 -8.78 17.04
N ASP A 168 3.06 -8.14 18.10
CA ASP A 168 2.66 -6.74 18.20
C ASP A 168 3.78 -5.75 17.83
N GLU A 169 5.04 -6.22 17.67
CA GLU A 169 6.18 -5.31 17.59
C GLU A 169 7.10 -5.53 16.38
N PHE A 170 7.04 -6.67 15.68
CA PHE A 170 7.98 -6.97 14.60
C PHE A 170 7.33 -7.74 13.45
N CYS A 171 7.08 -7.06 12.34
CA CYS A 171 6.73 -7.66 11.06
C CYS A 171 8.01 -7.83 10.25
N GLY A 172 8.50 -9.06 10.07
CA GLY A 172 9.76 -9.29 9.37
C GLY A 172 10.23 -10.75 9.42
N TYR A 173 11.43 -10.98 8.88
CA TYR A 173 11.96 -12.34 8.77
C TYR A 173 12.94 -12.64 9.91
N TYR A 174 12.61 -13.64 10.72
CA TYR A 174 13.52 -14.18 11.71
C TYR A 174 14.63 -15.02 11.06
N ASN A 175 15.69 -15.29 11.80
CA ASN A 175 16.89 -15.97 11.27
C ASN A 175 16.59 -17.36 10.69
N ASP A 176 15.65 -18.09 11.24
CA ASP A 176 15.22 -19.41 10.73
C ASP A 176 14.51 -19.30 9.38
N LEU A 177 13.67 -18.29 9.21
CA LEU A 177 13.05 -18.00 7.92
C LEU A 177 14.07 -17.51 6.88
N LEU A 178 14.99 -16.61 7.25
CA LEU A 178 16.07 -16.18 6.37
C LEU A 178 16.97 -17.35 5.93
N PHE A 179 17.25 -18.28 6.84
CA PHE A 179 17.97 -19.51 6.49
C PHE A 179 17.19 -20.40 5.55
N TRP A 180 15.89 -20.57 5.77
CA TRP A 180 15.02 -21.32 4.89
C TRP A 180 14.91 -20.67 3.49
N ILE A 181 14.76 -19.34 3.41
CA ILE A 181 14.79 -18.59 2.13
C ILE A 181 16.06 -18.90 1.36
N LYS A 182 17.22 -18.81 2.03
CA LYS A 182 18.51 -19.14 1.41
C LYS A 182 18.52 -20.56 0.86
N GLN A 183 18.03 -21.55 1.61
CA GLN A 183 17.95 -22.94 1.16
C GLN A 183 17.09 -23.06 -0.11
N GLN A 184 15.90 -22.41 -0.14
CA GLN A 184 15.03 -22.47 -1.31
C GLN A 184 15.67 -21.82 -2.55
N VAL A 185 16.39 -20.72 -2.38
CA VAL A 185 17.15 -20.09 -3.48
C VAL A 185 18.27 -20.99 -3.97
N GLU A 186 19.02 -21.65 -3.09
CA GLU A 186 20.07 -22.59 -3.47
C GLU A 186 19.50 -23.82 -4.22
N GLU A 187 18.35 -24.32 -3.79
CA GLU A 187 17.65 -25.43 -4.45
C GLU A 187 17.09 -25.01 -5.83
N ALA A 188 16.56 -23.80 -5.95
CA ALA A 188 16.12 -23.26 -7.24
C ALA A 188 17.30 -23.18 -8.22
N LYS A 189 18.44 -22.63 -7.78
CA LYS A 189 19.67 -22.55 -8.59
C LYS A 189 20.17 -23.93 -9.05
N LYS A 190 20.15 -24.93 -8.15
CA LYS A 190 20.53 -26.33 -8.50
C LYS A 190 19.58 -26.93 -9.53
N ALA A 191 18.31 -26.56 -9.48
CA ALA A 191 17.29 -27.00 -10.44
C ALA A 191 17.32 -26.22 -11.77
N GLY A 192 18.15 -25.17 -11.88
CA GLY A 192 18.17 -24.28 -13.05
C GLY A 192 16.99 -23.33 -13.11
N CYS A 193 16.30 -23.11 -11.98
CA CYS A 193 15.14 -22.22 -11.90
C CYS A 193 15.56 -20.83 -11.45
N GLU A 194 14.92 -19.83 -12.01
CA GLU A 194 14.86 -18.50 -11.44
C GLU A 194 13.87 -18.48 -10.25
N ILE A 195 14.07 -17.53 -9.34
CA ILE A 195 13.20 -17.40 -8.19
C ILE A 195 12.95 -15.91 -7.86
N PHE A 196 11.70 -15.57 -7.64
CA PHE A 196 11.28 -14.26 -7.14
C PHE A 196 10.43 -14.41 -5.88
N ALA A 197 10.11 -13.32 -5.22
CA ALA A 197 9.35 -13.36 -3.98
C ALA A 197 8.08 -12.48 -4.03
N MET A 198 7.11 -12.86 -3.23
CA MET A 198 5.94 -12.08 -2.86
C MET A 198 5.88 -12.01 -1.33
N THR A 199 5.71 -10.83 -0.79
CA THR A 199 5.54 -10.56 0.65
C THR A 199 4.57 -9.39 0.82
N HIS A 200 4.15 -9.07 2.05
CA HIS A 200 3.19 -7.97 2.23
C HIS A 200 3.87 -6.63 2.49
N HIS A 201 4.73 -6.57 3.52
CA HIS A 201 5.41 -5.32 3.87
C HIS A 201 6.51 -4.96 2.86
N PRO A 202 6.66 -3.66 2.54
CA PRO A 202 7.69 -3.19 1.62
C PRO A 202 9.10 -3.49 2.12
N VAL A 203 9.97 -3.87 1.20
CA VAL A 203 11.39 -4.13 1.41
C VAL A 203 12.28 -2.98 0.92
N VAL A 204 11.74 -2.11 0.07
CA VAL A 204 12.31 -0.82 -0.35
C VAL A 204 11.32 0.27 0.03
N GLU A 205 11.78 1.44 0.39
CA GLU A 205 10.94 2.56 0.82
C GLU A 205 10.10 3.07 -0.36
N PRO A 206 8.76 2.91 -0.34
CA PRO A 206 7.90 3.29 -1.48
C PRO A 206 7.68 4.80 -1.57
N SER A 207 8.28 5.56 -0.68
CA SER A 207 8.32 7.02 -0.69
C SER A 207 9.36 7.51 0.31
N PRO A 208 10.06 8.61 0.03
CA PRO A 208 11.11 9.17 0.90
C PRO A 208 10.61 9.65 2.27
N VAL A 209 9.29 9.66 2.52
CA VAL A 209 8.73 10.00 3.84
C VAL A 209 8.76 8.85 4.84
N TYR A 210 8.92 7.60 4.39
CA TYR A 210 8.84 6.41 5.25
C TYR A 210 9.92 6.37 6.35
N PRO A 211 11.18 6.72 6.09
CA PRO A 211 12.20 6.79 7.14
C PRO A 211 11.91 7.80 8.25
N LEU A 212 11.02 8.77 8.01
CA LEU A 212 10.69 9.82 8.97
C LEU A 212 9.46 9.49 9.82
N PHE A 213 8.41 8.98 9.19
CA PHE A 213 7.09 8.91 9.80
C PHE A 213 6.53 7.49 9.91
N SER A 214 6.97 6.58 9.05
CA SER A 214 6.32 5.29 8.85
C SER A 214 7.29 4.11 8.72
N HIS A 215 8.50 4.20 9.29
CA HIS A 215 9.49 3.12 9.21
C HIS A 215 8.95 1.78 9.75
N LYS A 216 7.97 1.80 10.67
CA LYS A 216 7.32 0.58 11.18
C LYS A 216 6.38 -0.08 10.16
N ALA A 217 6.00 0.64 9.10
CA ALA A 217 5.25 0.08 7.99
C ALA A 217 6.15 -0.61 6.95
N MET A 218 7.46 -0.63 7.17
CA MET A 218 8.42 -1.38 6.38
C MET A 218 8.61 -2.79 6.94
N LEU A 219 9.10 -3.70 6.12
CA LEU A 219 9.58 -4.99 6.61
C LEU A 219 10.60 -4.77 7.73
N GLY A 220 10.40 -5.36 8.89
CA GLY A 220 11.31 -5.22 10.03
C GLY A 220 12.73 -5.63 9.65
N GLY A 221 13.69 -4.71 9.86
CA GLY A 221 15.08 -4.91 9.48
C GLY A 221 15.35 -4.90 7.98
N TYR A 222 14.50 -4.26 7.18
CA TYR A 222 14.61 -4.19 5.72
C TYR A 222 15.97 -3.69 5.23
N GLU A 223 16.60 -2.75 5.93
CA GLU A 223 17.93 -2.21 5.58
C GLU A 223 19.04 -3.28 5.50
N PHE A 224 18.89 -4.38 6.25
CA PHE A 224 19.81 -5.52 6.23
C PHE A 224 19.25 -6.68 5.39
N THR A 225 17.95 -6.89 5.46
CA THR A 225 17.25 -8.01 4.80
C THR A 225 17.25 -7.82 3.29
N THR A 226 16.94 -6.63 2.80
CA THR A 226 16.81 -6.39 1.35
C THR A 226 18.12 -6.57 0.58
N PRO A 227 19.26 -5.97 1.00
CA PRO A 227 20.54 -6.26 0.37
C PRO A 227 20.94 -7.74 0.47
N TYR A 228 20.56 -8.42 1.55
CA TYR A 228 20.82 -9.86 1.71
C TYR A 228 20.01 -10.67 0.69
N LEU A 229 18.74 -10.38 0.48
CA LEU A 229 17.89 -11.03 -0.53
C LEU A 229 18.45 -10.80 -1.95
N ALA A 230 18.87 -9.57 -2.27
CA ALA A 230 19.54 -9.24 -3.52
C ALA A 230 20.80 -10.09 -3.72
N ASP A 231 21.63 -10.22 -2.68
CA ASP A 231 22.87 -11.01 -2.69
C ASP A 231 22.62 -12.52 -2.79
N LEU A 232 21.47 -13.01 -2.34
CA LEU A 232 21.04 -14.38 -2.61
C LEU A 232 20.62 -14.58 -4.08
N GLY A 233 20.29 -13.52 -4.81
CA GLY A 233 19.87 -13.55 -6.22
C GLY A 233 18.37 -13.42 -6.42
N ILE A 234 17.61 -12.96 -5.42
CA ILE A 234 16.22 -12.55 -5.58
C ILE A 234 16.23 -11.15 -6.20
N ARG A 235 15.76 -11.06 -7.46
CA ARG A 235 15.77 -9.81 -8.22
C ARG A 235 14.45 -9.05 -8.16
N TYR A 236 13.34 -9.71 -7.91
CA TYR A 236 12.00 -9.13 -7.93
C TYR A 236 11.24 -9.53 -6.69
N VAL A 237 10.62 -8.54 -6.03
CA VAL A 237 9.76 -8.74 -4.86
C VAL A 237 8.47 -7.95 -5.07
N PHE A 238 7.34 -8.63 -5.06
CA PHE A 238 6.01 -8.05 -5.14
C PHE A 238 5.48 -7.80 -3.73
N VAL A 239 5.01 -6.57 -3.48
CA VAL A 239 4.56 -6.12 -2.15
C VAL A 239 3.27 -5.29 -2.21
N GLY A 240 2.69 -5.01 -1.04
CA GLY A 240 1.52 -4.18 -0.84
C GLY A 240 1.64 -3.25 0.37
N HIS A 241 0.66 -3.35 1.30
CA HIS A 241 0.63 -2.72 2.61
C HIS A 241 0.49 -1.19 2.63
N THR A 242 1.31 -0.47 1.89
CA THR A 242 1.33 0.99 1.92
C THR A 242 0.25 1.62 1.06
N HIS A 243 -0.40 0.82 0.21
CA HIS A 243 -1.35 1.25 -0.82
C HIS A 243 -0.75 2.22 -1.85
N ILE A 244 0.56 2.45 -1.82
CA ILE A 244 1.28 3.27 -2.80
C ILE A 244 1.55 2.42 -4.04
N HIS A 245 1.35 2.99 -5.22
CA HIS A 245 1.63 2.34 -6.49
C HIS A 245 2.99 2.79 -7.00
N ASP A 246 4.03 1.97 -6.79
CA ASP A 246 5.41 2.38 -6.95
C ASP A 246 6.28 1.22 -7.46
N ILE A 247 7.34 1.51 -8.20
CA ILE A 247 8.39 0.56 -8.56
C ILE A 247 9.75 1.19 -8.27
N ASP A 248 10.46 0.63 -7.30
CA ASP A 248 11.80 1.12 -6.95
C ASP A 248 12.78 -0.05 -6.78
N TYR A 249 14.04 0.24 -6.55
CA TYR A 249 15.08 -0.77 -6.41
C TYR A 249 16.18 -0.35 -5.45
N ILE A 250 16.89 -1.35 -4.94
CA ILE A 250 18.18 -1.13 -4.29
C ILE A 250 19.29 -1.85 -5.06
N GLU A 251 20.50 -1.38 -4.89
CA GLU A 251 21.71 -2.09 -5.28
C GLU A 251 22.52 -2.44 -4.03
N SER A 252 22.82 -3.72 -3.85
CA SER A 252 23.63 -4.18 -2.73
C SER A 252 25.09 -3.72 -2.89
N LYS A 253 25.86 -3.78 -1.82
CA LYS A 253 27.32 -3.48 -1.86
C LYS A 253 28.11 -4.38 -2.83
N LYS A 254 27.55 -5.51 -3.25
CA LYS A 254 28.13 -6.41 -4.26
C LYS A 254 27.68 -6.12 -5.68
N GLY A 255 26.83 -5.10 -5.88
CA GLY A 255 26.30 -4.73 -7.18
C GLY A 255 25.10 -5.59 -7.62
N ASN A 256 24.48 -6.36 -6.72
CA ASN A 256 23.27 -7.09 -7.03
C ASN A 256 22.05 -6.19 -6.83
N ARG A 257 21.16 -6.16 -7.83
CA ARG A 257 19.96 -5.34 -7.80
C ARG A 257 18.73 -6.16 -7.39
N LEU A 258 17.87 -5.56 -6.56
CA LEU A 258 16.55 -6.07 -6.22
C LEU A 258 15.53 -4.96 -6.52
N TYR A 259 14.56 -5.28 -7.36
CA TYR A 259 13.40 -4.43 -7.66
C TYR A 259 12.25 -4.81 -6.74
N GLN A 260 11.62 -3.79 -6.15
CA GLN A 260 10.34 -3.91 -5.49
C GLN A 260 9.24 -3.44 -6.43
N ILE A 261 8.19 -4.22 -6.56
CA ILE A 261 6.97 -3.86 -7.27
C ILE A 261 5.87 -3.68 -6.22
N ASN A 262 5.69 -2.45 -5.76
CA ASN A 262 4.63 -2.11 -4.83
C ASN A 262 3.35 -1.86 -5.59
N THR A 263 2.31 -2.61 -5.26
CA THR A 263 1.00 -2.51 -5.91
C THR A 263 0.04 -1.80 -4.97
N ALA A 264 -0.73 -0.84 -5.48
CA ALA A 264 -1.76 -0.16 -4.72
C ALA A 264 -2.83 -1.13 -4.20
N SER A 265 -3.54 -0.74 -3.16
CA SER A 265 -4.71 -1.49 -2.69
C SER A 265 -5.75 -1.62 -3.79
N LEU A 266 -6.29 -2.82 -3.97
CA LEU A 266 -7.35 -3.06 -4.94
C LEU A 266 -8.61 -2.25 -4.64
N THR A 267 -8.89 -1.97 -3.36
CA THR A 267 -10.10 -1.30 -2.89
C THR A 267 -9.91 0.15 -2.47
N ALA A 268 -8.73 0.73 -2.71
CA ALA A 268 -8.45 2.14 -2.51
C ALA A 268 -7.93 2.78 -3.81
N TYR A 269 -8.08 4.10 -3.95
CA TYR A 269 -7.52 4.81 -5.11
C TYR A 269 -6.01 4.49 -5.25
N PRO A 270 -5.54 4.08 -6.44
CA PRO A 270 -6.16 4.15 -7.77
C PRO A 270 -6.92 2.88 -8.23
N LEU A 271 -7.32 1.93 -7.37
CA LEU A 271 -8.02 0.68 -7.67
C LEU A 271 -7.26 -0.20 -8.68
N ALA A 272 -5.97 -0.39 -8.45
CA ALA A 272 -5.06 -0.98 -9.43
C ALA A 272 -4.54 -2.35 -9.01
N TYR A 273 -4.21 -3.16 -10.03
CA TYR A 273 -3.46 -4.40 -9.91
C TYR A 273 -2.45 -4.53 -11.04
N ARG A 274 -1.50 -5.46 -10.94
CA ARG A 274 -0.43 -5.64 -11.94
C ARG A 274 -0.69 -6.86 -12.81
N VAL A 275 -0.25 -6.76 -14.06
CA VAL A 275 0.07 -7.89 -14.94
C VAL A 275 1.57 -7.91 -15.08
N ALA A 276 2.21 -9.02 -14.75
CA ALA A 276 3.64 -9.19 -14.89
C ALA A 276 3.98 -10.33 -15.83
N GLU A 277 5.00 -10.13 -16.68
CA GLU A 277 5.55 -11.13 -17.55
C GLU A 277 7.03 -11.31 -17.27
N PHE A 278 7.41 -12.50 -16.79
CA PHE A 278 8.78 -12.87 -16.53
C PHE A 278 9.38 -13.56 -17.76
N SER A 279 10.43 -12.99 -18.32
CA SER A 279 11.09 -13.46 -19.54
C SER A 279 12.62 -13.50 -19.40
N ASP A 280 13.31 -13.93 -20.44
CA ASP A 280 14.79 -13.87 -20.49
C ASP A 280 15.32 -12.42 -20.55
N GLU A 281 14.48 -11.45 -20.89
CA GLU A 281 14.83 -10.01 -20.94
C GLU A 281 14.69 -9.33 -19.58
N GLY A 282 13.94 -9.92 -18.64
CA GLY A 282 13.63 -9.37 -17.34
C GLY A 282 12.15 -9.54 -16.96
N MET A 283 11.63 -8.62 -16.17
CA MET A 283 10.24 -8.56 -15.74
C MET A 283 9.54 -7.37 -16.40
N ASP A 284 8.57 -7.63 -17.30
CA ASP A 284 7.66 -6.62 -17.84
C ASP A 284 6.47 -6.49 -16.89
N VAL A 285 6.22 -5.29 -16.38
CA VAL A 285 5.14 -5.00 -15.41
C VAL A 285 4.22 -3.97 -16.03
N LYS A 286 2.91 -4.25 -15.99
CA LYS A 286 1.85 -3.36 -16.47
C LYS A 286 0.77 -3.19 -15.44
N THR A 287 0.20 -2.00 -15.39
CA THR A 287 -0.89 -1.67 -14.47
C THR A 287 -2.25 -1.77 -15.15
N VAL A 288 -3.17 -2.38 -14.44
CA VAL A 288 -4.60 -2.45 -14.81
C VAL A 288 -5.44 -1.87 -13.68
N GLN A 289 -6.48 -1.10 -14.03
CA GLN A 289 -7.42 -0.53 -13.06
C GLN A 289 -8.80 -1.17 -13.17
N VAL A 290 -9.49 -1.29 -12.04
CA VAL A 290 -10.92 -1.62 -12.02
C VAL A 290 -11.70 -0.39 -12.50
N LYS A 291 -12.38 -0.51 -13.64
CA LYS A 291 -13.06 0.63 -14.31
C LYS A 291 -14.55 0.64 -14.13
N GLU A 292 -15.16 -0.51 -13.87
CA GLU A 292 -16.61 -0.66 -13.71
C GLU A 292 -16.91 -1.65 -12.60
N ILE A 293 -17.91 -1.35 -11.77
CA ILE A 293 -18.39 -2.22 -10.70
C ILE A 293 -19.92 -2.28 -10.70
N ASP A 294 -20.47 -3.37 -10.22
CA ASP A 294 -21.92 -3.51 -10.01
C ASP A 294 -22.30 -2.97 -8.61
N PHE A 295 -22.29 -1.64 -8.50
CA PHE A 295 -22.65 -0.90 -7.29
C PHE A 295 -23.20 0.47 -7.64
N ASP A 296 -24.21 0.94 -6.92
CA ASP A 296 -24.80 2.26 -7.16
C ASP A 296 -23.90 3.38 -6.61
N LEU A 297 -23.16 4.00 -7.51
CA LEU A 297 -22.28 5.14 -7.21
C LEU A 297 -22.97 6.50 -7.50
N GLY A 298 -24.30 6.50 -7.70
CA GLY A 298 -25.03 7.72 -8.07
C GLY A 298 -24.66 8.25 -9.46
N GLY A 299 -24.31 7.34 -10.38
CA GLY A 299 -23.94 7.67 -11.77
C GLY A 299 -22.50 8.14 -11.97
N ARG A 300 -21.65 8.04 -10.95
CA ARG A 300 -20.21 8.39 -11.04
C ARG A 300 -19.39 7.21 -11.59
N ASP A 301 -18.29 7.52 -12.28
CA ASP A 301 -17.22 6.58 -12.59
C ASP A 301 -16.56 6.08 -11.29
N VAL A 302 -16.17 4.82 -11.23
CA VAL A 302 -15.61 4.23 -9.99
C VAL A 302 -14.23 4.80 -9.63
N LEU A 303 -13.41 5.13 -10.62
CA LEU A 303 -12.08 5.73 -10.37
C LEU A 303 -12.24 7.18 -9.88
N GLU A 304 -13.18 7.92 -10.45
CA GLU A 304 -13.52 9.25 -9.98
C GLU A 304 -14.08 9.19 -8.55
N TYR A 305 -15.01 8.27 -8.28
CA TYR A 305 -15.53 8.02 -6.95
C TYR A 305 -14.43 7.73 -5.93
N ALA A 306 -13.54 6.78 -6.21
CA ALA A 306 -12.44 6.42 -5.29
C ALA A 306 -11.47 7.59 -5.07
N LYS A 307 -11.18 8.37 -6.12
CA LYS A 307 -10.35 9.58 -6.02
C LYS A 307 -11.01 10.65 -5.16
N GLU A 308 -12.30 10.91 -5.37
CA GLU A 308 -13.08 11.86 -4.58
C GLU A 308 -13.16 11.42 -3.11
N HIS A 309 -13.40 10.13 -2.87
CA HIS A 309 -13.44 9.54 -1.54
C HIS A 309 -12.12 9.76 -0.79
N PHE A 310 -11.00 9.42 -1.40
CA PHE A 310 -9.68 9.63 -0.78
C PHE A 310 -9.36 11.13 -0.59
N THR A 311 -9.70 11.97 -1.56
CA THR A 311 -9.57 13.43 -1.46
C THR A 311 -10.40 13.98 -0.29
N TYR A 312 -11.63 13.50 -0.14
CA TYR A 312 -12.51 13.89 0.97
C TYR A 312 -11.91 13.50 2.32
N MET A 313 -11.39 12.28 2.44
CA MET A 313 -10.74 11.82 3.66
C MET A 313 -9.55 12.72 4.04
N ILE A 314 -8.64 13.02 3.09
CA ILE A 314 -7.50 13.89 3.32
C ILE A 314 -7.96 15.30 3.73
N LYS A 315 -8.89 15.90 2.99
CA LYS A 315 -9.44 17.24 3.29
C LYS A 315 -10.13 17.28 4.64
N SER A 316 -10.85 16.22 5.00
CA SER A 316 -11.56 16.12 6.29
C SER A 316 -10.62 16.26 7.48
N VAL A 317 -9.35 15.84 7.36
CA VAL A 317 -8.35 16.06 8.42
C VAL A 317 -8.11 17.55 8.64
N PHE A 318 -7.91 18.32 7.57
CA PHE A 318 -7.64 19.75 7.64
C PHE A 318 -8.90 20.55 8.05
N ASP A 319 -10.05 20.24 7.49
CA ASP A 319 -11.32 20.90 7.77
C ASP A 319 -11.76 20.66 9.23
N SER A 320 -11.54 19.46 9.75
CA SER A 320 -11.92 19.09 11.12
C SER A 320 -11.10 19.83 12.17
N ILE A 321 -9.88 20.27 11.87
CA ILE A 321 -9.08 21.10 12.79
C ILE A 321 -9.87 22.39 13.16
N GLU A 322 -10.55 22.99 12.19
CA GLU A 322 -11.30 24.24 12.41
C GLU A 322 -12.71 23.98 12.93
N HIS A 323 -13.41 22.98 12.41
CA HIS A 323 -14.87 22.84 12.56
C HIS A 323 -15.30 21.71 13.50
N ASP A 324 -14.47 20.64 13.67
CA ASP A 324 -14.79 19.48 14.50
C ASP A 324 -13.50 18.85 15.07
N TYR A 325 -13.00 19.45 16.13
CA TYR A 325 -11.70 19.05 16.69
C TYR A 325 -11.65 17.62 17.22
N GLU A 326 -12.77 17.05 17.69
CA GLU A 326 -12.82 15.64 18.10
C GLU A 326 -12.71 14.70 16.89
N LYS A 327 -13.34 15.05 15.77
CA LYS A 327 -13.14 14.35 14.49
C LYS A 327 -11.67 14.44 14.04
N PHE A 328 -11.03 15.62 14.17
CA PHE A 328 -9.60 15.76 13.87
C PHE A 328 -8.74 14.83 14.74
N ILE A 329 -9.01 14.73 16.04
CA ILE A 329 -8.29 13.82 16.92
C ILE A 329 -8.50 12.38 16.48
N LEU A 330 -9.72 11.98 16.16
CA LEU A 330 -10.05 10.64 15.68
C LEU A 330 -9.28 10.28 14.41
N LEU A 331 -9.29 11.17 13.41
CA LEU A 331 -8.57 10.99 12.15
C LEU A 331 -7.04 10.97 12.34
N SER A 332 -6.51 11.75 13.29
CA SER A 332 -5.07 11.84 13.56
C SER A 332 -4.52 10.68 14.40
N GLN A 333 -5.36 9.92 15.09
CA GLN A 333 -4.92 8.79 15.93
C GLN A 333 -4.20 7.70 15.11
N GLY A 334 -4.61 7.48 13.87
CA GLY A 334 -3.93 6.56 12.96
C GLY A 334 -2.50 6.98 12.62
N PHE A 335 -2.17 8.28 12.75
CA PHE A 335 -0.84 8.82 12.41
C PHE A 335 0.03 9.11 13.64
N SER A 336 -0.53 9.43 14.79
CA SER A 336 0.26 9.97 15.92
C SER A 336 0.11 9.23 17.24
N GLY A 337 -0.99 8.51 17.47
CA GLY A 337 -1.27 7.88 18.78
C GLY A 337 -1.38 8.87 19.98
N GLU A 338 -1.33 10.19 19.77
CA GLU A 338 -1.16 11.22 20.80
C GLU A 338 -2.44 12.05 21.06
N GLY A 339 -3.63 11.47 20.93
CA GLY A 339 -4.90 12.18 21.07
C GLY A 339 -5.03 13.06 22.33
N ASP A 340 -4.53 12.59 23.47
CA ASP A 340 -4.58 13.35 24.72
C ASP A 340 -3.67 14.60 24.73
N LYS A 341 -2.55 14.52 24.03
CA LYS A 341 -1.67 15.70 23.86
C LYS A 341 -2.33 16.72 22.93
N LEU A 342 -2.96 16.27 21.86
CA LEU A 342 -3.68 17.11 20.91
C LEU A 342 -4.85 17.83 21.60
N ARG A 343 -5.62 17.15 22.45
CA ARG A 343 -6.71 17.79 23.24
C ARG A 343 -6.20 18.93 24.12
N LYS A 344 -5.05 18.73 24.77
CA LYS A 344 -4.43 19.79 25.61
C LYS A 344 -3.97 21.01 24.82
N LEU A 345 -3.61 20.80 23.55
CA LEU A 345 -3.10 21.84 22.64
C LEU A 345 -4.19 22.43 21.74
N GLN A 346 -5.45 22.02 21.89
CA GLN A 346 -6.57 22.41 21.01
C GLN A 346 -6.59 23.90 20.63
N PRO A 347 -6.54 24.89 21.55
CA PRO A 347 -6.66 26.29 21.18
C PRO A 347 -5.54 26.76 20.23
N VAL A 348 -4.36 26.18 20.39
CA VAL A 348 -3.18 26.51 19.53
C VAL A 348 -3.30 25.82 18.19
N VAL A 349 -3.61 24.53 18.18
CA VAL A 349 -3.72 23.71 16.96
C VAL A 349 -4.87 24.22 16.09
N GLN A 350 -6.05 24.51 16.65
CA GLN A 350 -7.18 25.06 15.89
C GLN A 350 -6.82 26.41 15.24
N LYS A 351 -6.20 27.32 16.00
CA LYS A 351 -5.80 28.62 15.44
C LYS A 351 -4.78 28.49 14.30
N LEU A 352 -3.82 27.58 14.45
CA LEU A 352 -2.83 27.30 13.40
C LEU A 352 -3.49 26.62 12.20
N GLY A 353 -4.39 25.65 12.42
CA GLY A 353 -5.12 24.95 11.37
C GLY A 353 -6.01 25.90 10.55
N THR A 354 -6.82 26.74 11.23
CA THR A 354 -7.62 27.79 10.57
C THR A 354 -6.77 28.73 9.72
N PHE A 355 -5.58 29.07 10.20
CA PHE A 355 -4.65 29.87 9.43
C PHE A 355 -4.11 29.10 8.20
N ALA A 356 -3.68 27.86 8.41
CA ALA A 356 -3.16 26.98 7.35
C ALA A 356 -4.18 26.75 6.23
N ASN A 357 -5.45 26.52 6.59
CA ASN A 357 -6.55 26.29 5.63
C ASN A 357 -6.81 27.49 4.69
N ARG A 358 -6.31 28.69 5.03
CA ARG A 358 -6.48 29.92 4.24
C ARG A 358 -5.22 30.32 3.47
N LEU A 359 -4.18 29.49 3.52
CA LEU A 359 -2.94 29.79 2.83
C LEU A 359 -3.05 29.45 1.34
N THR A 360 -2.55 30.40 0.52
CA THR A 360 -2.25 30.21 -0.88
C THR A 360 -0.74 30.24 -1.10
N PHE A 361 -0.25 29.83 -2.27
CA PHE A 361 1.18 29.92 -2.59
C PHE A 361 1.72 31.33 -2.36
N LYS A 362 1.00 32.36 -2.85
CA LYS A 362 1.37 33.77 -2.66
C LYS A 362 1.50 34.16 -1.19
N LYS A 363 0.51 33.78 -0.37
CA LYS A 363 0.53 34.11 1.06
C LYS A 363 1.65 33.37 1.80
N LEU A 364 1.74 32.05 1.60
CA LEU A 364 2.73 31.23 2.30
C LEU A 364 4.16 31.62 1.90
N CYS A 365 4.46 31.69 0.60
CA CYS A 365 5.77 32.07 0.13
C CYS A 365 6.14 33.52 0.50
N GLY A 366 5.13 34.40 0.58
CA GLY A 366 5.32 35.78 1.05
C GLY A 366 5.78 35.87 2.50
N LEU A 367 5.25 35.02 3.41
CA LEU A 367 5.66 34.96 4.82
C LEU A 367 7.15 34.57 5.00
N PHE A 368 7.71 33.84 4.05
CA PHE A 368 9.09 33.33 4.10
C PHE A 368 9.99 34.02 3.06
N ASP A 369 9.60 35.18 2.55
CA ASP A 369 10.36 35.95 1.55
C ASP A 369 10.75 35.11 0.31
N CYS A 370 9.83 34.23 -0.11
CA CYS A 370 9.92 33.39 -1.31
C CYS A 370 8.94 33.80 -2.41
N GLY A 371 8.19 34.91 -2.22
CA GLY A 371 7.13 35.34 -3.13
C GLY A 371 7.60 35.58 -4.58
N LYS A 372 8.88 35.87 -4.78
CA LYS A 372 9.48 36.05 -6.13
C LYS A 372 9.52 34.77 -6.98
N TYR A 373 9.35 33.59 -6.37
CA TYR A 373 9.32 32.31 -7.05
C TYR A 373 7.90 31.86 -7.41
N VAL A 374 6.88 32.63 -6.98
CA VAL A 374 5.47 32.29 -7.22
C VAL A 374 5.02 32.92 -8.54
N GLU A 375 4.76 32.08 -9.52
CA GLU A 375 4.19 32.50 -10.81
C GLU A 375 2.69 32.85 -10.65
N ALA A 376 2.18 33.70 -11.52
CA ALA A 376 0.83 34.26 -11.41
C ALA A 376 -0.26 33.18 -11.45
N GLU A 377 -0.05 32.10 -12.21
CA GLU A 377 -1.02 31.02 -12.38
C GLU A 377 -1.25 30.18 -11.11
N ILE A 378 -0.25 30.11 -10.23
CA ILE A 378 -0.37 29.35 -8.96
C ILE A 378 -0.57 30.26 -7.74
N ALA A 379 -0.51 31.58 -7.91
CA ALA A 379 -0.48 32.53 -6.79
C ALA A 379 -1.64 32.37 -5.80
N ASP A 380 -2.83 32.15 -6.30
CA ASP A 380 -4.05 31.98 -5.51
C ASP A 380 -4.45 30.50 -5.28
N LYS A 381 -3.66 29.54 -5.76
CA LYS A 381 -3.86 28.10 -5.51
C LYS A 381 -3.71 27.79 -4.02
N SER A 382 -4.67 27.05 -3.46
CA SER A 382 -4.65 26.62 -2.06
C SER A 382 -3.50 25.66 -1.78
N ILE A 383 -2.80 25.88 -0.67
CA ILE A 383 -1.74 24.98 -0.21
C ILE A 383 -2.33 23.61 0.20
N ILE A 384 -3.53 23.58 0.80
CA ILE A 384 -4.18 22.32 1.18
C ILE A 384 -4.56 21.52 -0.07
N GLU A 385 -5.10 22.16 -1.10
CA GLU A 385 -5.40 21.48 -2.38
C GLU A 385 -4.13 20.94 -3.05
N PHE A 386 -3.06 21.70 -3.00
CA PHE A 386 -1.77 21.24 -3.49
C PHE A 386 -1.27 20.02 -2.72
N ILE A 387 -1.30 20.05 -1.38
CA ILE A 387 -0.90 18.90 -0.54
C ILE A 387 -1.78 17.67 -0.83
N CYS A 388 -3.11 17.86 -0.96
CA CYS A 388 -4.01 16.78 -1.32
C CYS A 388 -3.61 16.14 -2.67
N GLN A 389 -3.29 16.98 -3.67
CA GLN A 389 -2.87 16.48 -4.98
C GLN A 389 -1.52 15.76 -4.92
N VAL A 390 -0.56 16.25 -4.13
CA VAL A 390 0.73 15.56 -3.91
C VAL A 390 0.52 14.18 -3.31
N ILE A 391 -0.33 14.06 -2.28
CA ILE A 391 -0.66 12.77 -1.66
C ILE A 391 -1.33 11.84 -2.68
N LEU A 392 -2.31 12.32 -3.45
CA LEU A 392 -2.97 11.53 -4.49
C LEU A 392 -1.99 11.03 -5.55
N ASN A 393 -1.05 11.89 -5.95
CA ASN A 393 -0.02 11.52 -6.94
C ASN A 393 0.88 10.42 -6.40
N MET A 394 1.42 10.59 -5.19
CA MET A 394 2.26 9.59 -4.51
C MET A 394 1.55 8.23 -4.39
N TYR A 395 0.26 8.21 -4.00
CA TYR A 395 -0.48 6.95 -3.90
C TYR A 395 -0.79 6.31 -5.24
N SER A 396 -0.83 7.09 -6.32
CA SER A 396 -1.10 6.58 -7.66
C SER A 396 0.14 6.34 -8.52
N GLY A 397 1.36 6.61 -8.01
CA GLY A 397 2.59 6.55 -8.82
C GLY A 397 2.54 7.51 -10.02
N ARG A 398 2.09 8.75 -9.77
CA ARG A 398 1.95 9.80 -10.79
C ARG A 398 2.45 11.14 -10.27
N GLU A 399 3.72 11.21 -9.92
CA GLU A 399 4.39 12.40 -9.39
C GLU A 399 4.63 13.42 -10.51
N ILE A 400 3.62 14.26 -10.75
CA ILE A 400 3.60 15.19 -11.89
C ILE A 400 4.34 16.50 -11.66
N TYR A 401 4.75 16.79 -10.43
CA TYR A 401 5.38 18.07 -10.10
C TYR A 401 6.90 18.06 -10.33
N SER A 402 7.31 17.92 -11.59
CA SER A 402 8.72 17.95 -11.98
C SER A 402 9.40 19.32 -11.69
N PRO A 403 10.74 19.40 -11.72
CA PRO A 403 11.49 20.64 -11.51
C PRO A 403 11.09 21.80 -12.44
N GLU A 404 10.41 21.52 -13.55
CA GLU A 404 9.94 22.52 -14.49
C GLU A 404 8.60 23.17 -14.11
N THR A 405 7.82 22.53 -13.22
CA THR A 405 6.50 23.04 -12.83
C THR A 405 6.56 24.25 -11.92
N PRO A 406 5.60 25.18 -12.02
CA PRO A 406 5.54 26.37 -11.16
C PRO A 406 5.45 26.05 -9.68
N GLU A 407 4.70 24.98 -9.31
CA GLU A 407 4.56 24.52 -7.94
C GLU A 407 5.90 24.08 -7.35
N TYR A 408 6.66 23.27 -8.07
CA TYR A 408 7.99 22.82 -7.63
C TYR A 408 8.94 24.03 -7.45
N LYS A 409 9.00 24.93 -8.46
CA LYS A 409 9.83 26.13 -8.43
C LYS A 409 9.52 27.07 -7.27
N ALA A 410 8.25 27.12 -6.85
CA ALA A 410 7.83 27.94 -5.71
C ALA A 410 8.04 27.21 -4.37
N PHE A 411 7.76 25.90 -4.29
CA PHE A 411 7.69 25.15 -3.03
C PHE A 411 9.07 24.72 -2.52
N ILE A 412 10.00 24.34 -3.39
CA ILE A 412 11.34 23.90 -2.97
C ILE A 412 12.16 25.04 -2.30
N PRO A 413 12.22 26.28 -2.83
CA PRO A 413 12.84 27.39 -2.12
C PRO A 413 12.22 27.68 -0.75
N LEU A 414 10.89 27.53 -0.61
CA LEU A 414 10.19 27.65 0.66
C LEU A 414 10.66 26.56 1.64
N CYS A 415 10.67 25.29 1.22
CA CYS A 415 11.13 24.16 2.04
C CYS A 415 12.60 24.34 2.48
N LYS A 416 13.46 24.86 1.62
CA LYS A 416 14.85 25.19 1.98
C LYS A 416 14.96 26.26 3.07
N ARG A 417 14.03 27.23 3.11
CA ARG A 417 13.97 28.22 4.19
C ARG A 417 13.38 27.65 5.47
N LEU A 418 12.30 26.90 5.35
CA LEU A 418 11.69 26.20 6.47
C LEU A 418 12.65 25.22 7.13
N GLY A 419 13.46 24.49 6.36
CA GLY A 419 14.48 23.56 6.85
C GLY A 419 15.61 24.22 7.68
N LYS A 420 15.73 25.56 7.67
CA LYS A 420 16.63 26.26 8.61
C LYS A 420 16.08 26.26 10.04
N VAL A 421 14.76 26.24 10.20
CA VAL A 421 14.05 26.31 11.47
C VAL A 421 13.54 24.93 11.88
N VAL A 422 12.90 24.21 10.96
CA VAL A 422 12.39 22.86 11.17
C VAL A 422 13.52 21.86 10.93
N LYS A 423 13.91 21.13 11.95
CA LYS A 423 14.95 20.10 11.87
C LYS A 423 14.29 18.73 11.90
N LEU A 424 14.29 18.08 10.73
CA LEU A 424 13.82 16.71 10.59
C LEU A 424 14.98 15.74 10.85
N LYS A 425 14.64 14.59 11.37
CA LYS A 425 15.56 13.46 11.55
C LYS A 425 14.84 12.19 11.14
N ASP A 426 15.58 11.29 10.51
CA ASP A 426 15.11 9.92 10.29
C ASP A 426 15.03 9.14 11.61
N PHE A 427 14.56 7.89 11.54
CA PHE A 427 14.44 7.05 12.75
C PHE A 427 15.78 6.62 13.36
N HIS A 428 16.90 6.78 12.65
CA HIS A 428 18.27 6.64 13.18
C HIS A 428 18.80 7.92 13.83
N GLY A 429 18.06 9.02 13.72
CA GLY A 429 18.48 10.32 14.24
C GLY A 429 19.35 11.14 13.28
N ASN A 430 19.54 10.71 12.03
CA ASN A 430 20.29 11.46 11.03
C ASN A 430 19.48 12.67 10.55
N PRO A 431 20.12 13.81 10.28
CA PRO A 431 19.42 14.99 9.79
C PRO A 431 18.91 14.79 8.35
N VAL A 432 17.65 15.14 8.12
CA VAL A 432 17.01 15.10 6.79
C VAL A 432 16.80 16.53 6.28
N ALA A 433 17.23 16.79 5.06
CA ALA A 433 17.03 18.09 4.41
C ALA A 433 15.60 18.17 3.86
N LEU A 434 14.80 19.09 4.41
CA LEU A 434 13.38 19.24 4.05
C LEU A 434 13.15 19.52 2.56
N ASP A 435 14.00 20.31 1.95
CA ASP A 435 13.92 20.64 0.52
C ASP A 435 14.20 19.43 -0.38
N LYS A 436 15.13 18.54 -0.01
CA LYS A 436 15.38 17.29 -0.73
C LYS A 436 14.21 16.32 -0.56
N LEU A 437 13.82 16.07 0.69
CA LEU A 437 12.69 15.20 0.98
C LEU A 437 11.45 15.59 0.16
N VAL A 438 11.11 16.88 0.15
CA VAL A 438 9.93 17.36 -0.58
C VAL A 438 10.14 17.29 -2.09
N ALA A 439 11.35 17.51 -2.58
CA ALA A 439 11.66 17.36 -3.99
C ALA A 439 11.41 15.93 -4.48
N ASP A 440 11.88 14.94 -3.70
CA ASP A 440 11.74 13.51 -4.01
C ASP A 440 10.28 13.04 -3.89
N VAL A 441 9.47 13.66 -3.01
CA VAL A 441 8.00 13.40 -2.92
C VAL A 441 7.22 14.03 -4.07
N LEU A 442 7.67 15.16 -4.59
CA LEU A 442 7.00 15.87 -5.69
C LEU A 442 7.26 15.23 -7.04
N TYR A 443 8.43 14.64 -7.20
CA TYR A 443 8.88 14.06 -8.45
C TYR A 443 9.88 12.95 -8.19
N ASP A 444 9.46 11.74 -8.49
CA ASP A 444 10.35 10.58 -8.53
C ASP A 444 11.13 10.59 -9.85
N ASP A 445 12.46 10.56 -9.76
CA ASP A 445 13.37 10.54 -10.90
C ASP A 445 14.24 9.27 -10.98
N ASN A 446 13.80 8.16 -10.32
CA ASN A 446 14.49 6.87 -10.35
C ASN A 446 14.61 6.28 -11.77
N GLY A 447 13.90 6.86 -12.75
CA GLY A 447 13.93 6.50 -14.16
C GLY A 447 13.09 5.28 -14.51
N ILE A 448 12.24 4.83 -13.59
CA ILE A 448 11.28 3.74 -13.79
C ILE A 448 9.88 4.34 -13.85
N ASP A 449 9.06 3.89 -14.79
CA ASP A 449 7.63 4.23 -14.80
C ASP A 449 6.89 3.29 -13.83
N ASP A 450 6.23 3.85 -12.83
CA ASP A 450 5.49 3.09 -11.82
C ASP A 450 4.28 2.33 -12.37
N TRP A 451 3.85 2.65 -13.57
CA TRP A 451 2.72 2.01 -14.22
C TRP A 451 3.11 0.89 -15.17
N ASP A 452 4.09 1.17 -16.04
CA ASP A 452 4.49 0.25 -17.09
C ASP A 452 6.03 0.25 -17.19
N ALA A 453 6.67 -0.83 -16.77
CA ALA A 453 8.13 -0.91 -16.70
C ALA A 453 8.69 -2.25 -17.17
N MET A 454 9.83 -2.19 -17.86
CA MET A 454 10.68 -3.35 -18.15
C MET A 454 11.88 -3.33 -17.20
N LEU A 455 11.87 -4.21 -16.21
CA LEU A 455 12.89 -4.32 -15.15
C LEU A 455 13.96 -5.36 -15.56
N LYS A 456 15.22 -4.89 -15.71
CA LYS A 456 16.32 -5.70 -16.26
C LYS A 456 17.39 -6.06 -15.23
#